data_b5ff7dbdd7bbbc46b20c6c21fca93e28
#
_entry.id   b5ff7dbdd7bbbc46b20c6c21fca93e28
#
_cell.length_a   1.000
_cell.length_b   1.000
_cell.length_c   1.000
_cell.angle_alpha   90.00
_cell.angle_beta   90.00
_cell.angle_gamma   90.00
#
_symmetry.space_group_name_H-M   'P 1'
#
loop_
_entity.id
_entity.type
_entity.pdbx_description
1 polymer ?
#
loop_
_entity_poly.entity_id
_entity_poly.type
_entity_poly.pdbx_seq_one_letter_code
_entity_poly.pdbx_strand_id
1 'polypeptide(L)'
;MAINNNKIVIVGAGLAGLFTALKLAPLKVILITSKNLGSGTSSQRAQAGIAAAVGKFDSVSSHLNDTVQVGGGIVDQKIAELVIKNGPDRVNDLISLGVPFDVDENQELILRKEAA
;
A
#
# COMPACT_ATOMS: atom_id res chain seq x y z
N MET A 1 -17.96 -26.74 20.19
CA MET A 1 -17.11 -25.75 19.50
C MET A 1 -17.88 -25.26 18.29
N ALA A 2 -18.44 -24.05 18.32
CA ALA A 2 -19.15 -23.49 17.18
C ALA A 2 -18.10 -23.16 16.10
N ILE A 3 -18.14 -23.85 14.98
CA ILE A 3 -17.32 -23.51 13.80
C ILE A 3 -17.91 -22.20 13.27
N ASN A 4 -17.25 -21.11 13.58
CA ASN A 4 -17.59 -19.80 13.02
C ASN A 4 -17.30 -19.85 11.51
N ASN A 5 -18.34 -20.05 10.72
CA ASN A 5 -18.28 -20.25 9.28
C ASN A 5 -18.30 -18.89 8.53
N ASN A 6 -17.86 -17.83 9.20
CA ASN A 6 -17.77 -16.50 8.60
C ASN A 6 -16.68 -16.52 7.53
N LYS A 7 -17.11 -16.53 6.29
CA LYS A 7 -16.23 -16.39 5.13
C LYS A 7 -15.91 -14.91 4.94
N ILE A 8 -14.64 -14.59 4.88
CA ILE A 8 -14.18 -13.25 4.52
C ILE A 8 -14.15 -13.15 3.00
N VAL A 9 -14.84 -12.16 2.47
CA VAL A 9 -14.88 -11.91 1.02
C VAL A 9 -14.15 -10.59 0.74
N ILE A 10 -13.20 -10.65 -0.18
CA ILE A 10 -12.45 -9.48 -0.67
C ILE A 10 -12.83 -9.26 -2.13
N VAL A 11 -13.29 -8.08 -2.47
CA VAL A 11 -13.66 -7.72 -3.84
C VAL A 11 -12.57 -6.85 -4.45
N GLY A 12 -11.94 -7.35 -5.51
CA GLY A 12 -10.85 -6.68 -6.22
C GLY A 12 -9.48 -7.30 -5.93
N ALA A 13 -8.76 -7.63 -7.01
CA ALA A 13 -7.42 -8.25 -6.97
C ALA A 13 -6.30 -7.26 -7.35
N GLY A 14 -6.47 -5.98 -7.02
CA GLY A 14 -5.38 -5.00 -7.04
C GLY A 14 -4.48 -5.13 -5.82
N LEU A 15 -3.49 -4.25 -5.69
CA LEU A 15 -2.52 -4.26 -4.59
C LEU A 15 -3.20 -4.34 -3.22
N ALA A 16 -4.21 -3.51 -2.95
CA ALA A 16 -4.89 -3.49 -1.67
C ALA A 16 -5.60 -4.81 -1.35
N GLY A 17 -6.32 -5.39 -2.32
CA GLY A 17 -7.04 -6.65 -2.11
C GLY A 17 -6.10 -7.84 -1.90
N LEU A 18 -5.03 -7.93 -2.68
CA LEU A 18 -4.02 -8.98 -2.54
C LEU A 18 -3.27 -8.86 -1.21
N PHE A 19 -2.83 -7.64 -0.85
CA PHE A 19 -2.17 -7.38 0.41
C PHE A 19 -3.07 -7.73 1.61
N THR A 20 -4.34 -7.34 1.57
CA THR A 20 -5.32 -7.68 2.61
C THR A 20 -5.48 -9.20 2.75
N ALA A 21 -5.56 -9.92 1.62
CA ALA A 21 -5.67 -11.38 1.64
C ALA A 21 -4.45 -12.03 2.30
N LEU A 22 -3.24 -11.56 1.98
CA LEU A 22 -1.99 -12.05 2.58
C LEU A 22 -1.90 -11.74 4.08
N LYS A 23 -2.29 -10.54 4.49
CA LYS A 23 -2.28 -10.14 5.92
C LYS A 23 -3.33 -10.88 6.77
N LEU A 24 -4.36 -11.42 6.16
CA LEU A 24 -5.36 -12.23 6.84
C LEU A 24 -4.97 -13.70 7.00
N ALA A 25 -3.86 -14.15 6.40
CA ALA A 25 -3.37 -15.53 6.60
C ALA A 25 -3.16 -15.81 8.09
N PRO A 26 -3.52 -17.01 8.60
CA PRO A 26 -3.99 -18.21 7.88
C PRO A 26 -5.52 -18.30 7.67
N LEU A 27 -6.27 -17.22 7.84
CA LEU A 27 -7.71 -17.23 7.64
C LEU A 27 -8.05 -17.53 6.18
N LYS A 28 -9.12 -18.30 5.97
CA LYS A 28 -9.61 -18.56 4.62
C LYS A 28 -10.39 -17.37 4.09
N VAL A 29 -9.95 -16.81 2.97
CA VAL A 29 -10.59 -15.69 2.29
C VAL A 29 -11.07 -16.11 0.91
N ILE A 30 -12.10 -15.45 0.41
CA ILE A 30 -12.57 -15.54 -0.97
C ILE A 30 -12.23 -14.24 -1.66
N LEU A 31 -11.36 -14.28 -2.67
CA LEU A 31 -11.02 -13.13 -3.47
C LEU A 31 -11.85 -13.15 -4.77
N ILE A 32 -12.66 -12.11 -4.99
CA ILE A 32 -13.47 -11.94 -6.18
C ILE A 32 -12.81 -10.96 -7.12
N THR A 33 -12.62 -11.35 -8.35
CA THR A 33 -12.03 -10.51 -9.39
C THR A 33 -12.78 -10.66 -10.71
N SER A 34 -12.84 -9.60 -11.50
CA SER A 34 -13.49 -9.60 -12.82
C SER A 34 -12.63 -10.20 -13.94
N LYS A 35 -11.33 -10.38 -13.70
CA LYS A 35 -10.35 -10.91 -14.65
C LYS A 35 -9.38 -11.84 -13.95
N ASN A 36 -8.44 -12.44 -14.69
CA ASN A 36 -7.38 -13.25 -14.11
C ASN A 36 -6.56 -12.44 -13.10
N LEU A 37 -6.04 -13.10 -12.07
CA LEU A 37 -5.15 -12.50 -11.08
C LEU A 37 -4.00 -11.74 -11.78
N GLY A 38 -3.73 -10.53 -11.30
CA GLY A 38 -2.69 -9.67 -11.85
C GLY A 38 -3.07 -8.93 -13.13
N SER A 39 -4.29 -9.12 -13.68
CA SER A 39 -4.70 -8.44 -14.89
C SER A 39 -5.91 -7.52 -14.69
N GLY A 40 -5.94 -6.41 -15.47
CA GLY A 40 -7.07 -5.48 -15.52
C GLY A 40 -7.26 -4.60 -14.28
N THR A 41 -6.29 -4.57 -13.38
CA THR A 41 -6.31 -3.73 -12.19
C THR A 41 -5.61 -2.39 -12.44
N SER A 42 -5.97 -1.35 -11.67
CA SER A 42 -5.24 -0.08 -11.70
C SER A 42 -3.77 -0.28 -11.30
N SER A 43 -3.49 -1.19 -10.36
CA SER A 43 -2.13 -1.51 -9.93
C SER A 43 -1.25 -2.06 -11.06
N GLN A 44 -1.82 -2.83 -11.99
CA GLN A 44 -1.10 -3.30 -13.18
C GLN A 44 -0.70 -2.16 -14.12
N ARG A 45 -1.51 -1.08 -14.16
CA ARG A 45 -1.29 0.07 -15.04
C ARG A 45 -0.49 1.18 -14.39
N ALA A 46 -0.27 1.09 -13.09
CA ALA A 46 0.52 2.05 -12.36
C ALA A 46 1.97 2.02 -12.87
N GLN A 47 2.49 3.20 -13.19
CA GLN A 47 3.87 3.39 -13.68
C GLN A 47 4.74 4.11 -12.65
N ALA A 48 4.15 4.54 -11.54
CA ALA A 48 4.82 5.21 -10.43
C ALA A 48 5.09 4.25 -9.27
N GLY A 49 5.89 4.71 -8.33
CA GLY A 49 6.18 3.99 -7.11
C GLY A 49 5.08 4.09 -6.06
N ILE A 50 5.42 3.78 -4.83
CA ILE A 50 4.57 3.93 -3.65
C ILE A 50 5.07 5.15 -2.89
N ALA A 51 4.17 6.12 -2.63
CA ALA A 51 4.51 7.28 -1.81
C ALA A 51 4.48 6.87 -0.33
N ALA A 52 5.64 6.99 0.34
CA ALA A 52 5.76 6.74 1.78
C ALA A 52 7.01 7.46 2.31
N ALA A 53 6.95 7.95 3.54
CA ALA A 53 8.05 8.64 4.20
C ALA A 53 9.07 7.61 4.74
N VAL A 54 9.83 6.98 3.85
CA VAL A 54 10.84 5.96 4.17
C VAL A 54 12.28 6.48 4.03
N GLY A 55 12.45 7.68 3.49
CA GLY A 55 13.74 8.30 3.28
C GLY A 55 14.37 8.81 4.56
N LYS A 56 15.70 8.79 4.65
CA LYS A 56 16.47 9.25 5.83
C LYS A 56 16.18 10.71 6.23
N PHE A 57 15.81 11.54 5.26
CA PHE A 57 15.54 12.97 5.46
C PHE A 57 14.06 13.31 5.28
N ASP A 58 13.21 12.31 5.21
CA ASP A 58 11.78 12.46 5.09
C ASP A 58 11.08 12.25 6.43
N SER A 59 9.82 12.70 6.53
CA SER A 59 9.03 12.52 7.73
C SER A 59 7.55 12.37 7.41
N VAL A 60 6.84 11.66 8.27
CA VAL A 60 5.37 11.54 8.21
C VAL A 60 4.71 12.92 8.22
N SER A 61 5.23 13.87 8.99
CA SER A 61 4.69 15.24 9.08
C SER A 61 4.90 16.02 7.79
N SER A 62 6.06 15.89 7.15
CA SER A 62 6.33 16.53 5.85
C SER A 62 5.39 15.98 4.78
N HIS A 63 5.33 14.65 4.65
CA HIS A 63 4.45 13.98 3.70
C HIS A 63 2.96 14.34 3.91
N LEU A 64 2.50 14.44 5.16
CA LEU A 64 1.14 14.86 5.47
C LEU A 64 0.87 16.30 5.02
N ASN A 65 1.80 17.21 5.32
CA ASN A 65 1.67 18.62 4.94
C ASN A 65 1.57 18.76 3.41
N ASP A 66 2.45 18.08 2.67
CA ASP A 66 2.45 18.10 1.21
C ASP A 66 1.13 17.54 0.64
N THR A 67 0.65 16.43 1.21
CA THR A 67 -0.63 15.82 0.81
C THR A 67 -1.80 16.78 1.01
N VAL A 68 -1.85 17.47 2.14
CA VAL A 68 -2.92 18.44 2.44
C VAL A 68 -2.85 19.66 1.51
N GLN A 69 -1.64 20.18 1.26
CA GLN A 69 -1.43 21.32 0.37
C GLN A 69 -1.84 21.01 -1.07
N VAL A 70 -1.33 19.91 -1.63
CA VAL A 70 -1.65 19.49 -3.01
C VAL A 70 -3.12 19.14 -3.15
N GLY A 71 -3.74 18.64 -2.10
CA GLY A 71 -5.16 18.28 -2.10
C GLY A 71 -6.13 19.45 -2.17
N GLY A 72 -5.66 20.72 -2.02
CA GLY A 72 -6.49 21.91 -2.30
C GLY A 72 -7.80 22.00 -1.51
N GLY A 73 -7.83 21.48 -0.29
CA GLY A 73 -8.99 21.54 0.61
C GLY A 73 -9.98 20.36 0.54
N ILE A 74 -9.71 19.36 -0.33
CA ILE A 74 -10.57 18.15 -0.42
C ILE A 74 -10.07 16.99 0.43
N VAL A 75 -8.90 17.12 1.09
CA VAL A 75 -8.29 16.07 1.89
C VAL A 75 -8.91 16.03 3.28
N ASP A 76 -9.39 14.87 3.70
CA ASP A 76 -9.66 14.61 5.11
C ASP A 76 -8.33 14.38 5.83
N GLN A 77 -7.89 15.40 6.57
CA GLN A 77 -6.58 15.40 7.23
C GLN A 77 -6.40 14.25 8.21
N LYS A 78 -7.47 13.86 8.95
CA LYS A 78 -7.39 12.76 9.91
C LYS A 78 -7.16 11.42 9.23
N ILE A 79 -7.82 11.21 8.10
CA ILE A 79 -7.65 9.99 7.30
C ILE A 79 -6.29 10.00 6.62
N ALA A 80 -5.85 11.13 6.07
CA ALA A 80 -4.52 11.27 5.47
C ALA A 80 -3.42 10.96 6.51
N GLU A 81 -3.50 11.52 7.71
CA GLU A 81 -2.55 11.25 8.79
C GLU A 81 -2.51 9.75 9.13
N LEU A 82 -3.67 9.11 9.28
CA LEU A 82 -3.75 7.68 9.57
C LEU A 82 -3.05 6.85 8.48
N VAL A 83 -3.30 7.15 7.21
CA VAL A 83 -2.73 6.42 6.08
C VAL A 83 -1.22 6.64 5.99
N ILE A 84 -0.78 7.91 6.02
CA ILE A 84 0.62 8.29 5.86
C ILE A 84 1.49 7.75 7.00
N LYS A 85 1.00 7.83 8.24
CA LYS A 85 1.69 7.29 9.42
C LYS A 85 1.96 5.79 9.31
N ASN A 86 1.07 5.04 8.69
CA ASN A 86 1.23 3.61 8.49
C ASN A 86 2.02 3.25 7.21
N GLY A 87 2.30 4.22 6.34
CA GLY A 87 2.97 4.00 5.06
C GLY A 87 4.31 3.26 5.16
N PRO A 88 5.27 3.73 5.98
CA PRO A 88 6.58 3.09 6.13
C PRO A 88 6.48 1.61 6.51
N ASP A 89 5.63 1.27 7.47
CA ASP A 89 5.43 -0.12 7.89
C ASP A 89 4.86 -0.98 6.75
N ARG A 90 3.98 -0.41 5.95
CA ARG A 90 3.39 -1.14 4.80
C ARG A 90 4.40 -1.37 3.70
N VAL A 91 5.32 -0.45 3.46
CA VAL A 91 6.45 -0.67 2.54
C VAL A 91 7.34 -1.81 3.05
N ASN A 92 7.67 -1.82 4.33
CA ASN A 92 8.45 -2.91 4.95
C ASN A 92 7.73 -4.26 4.86
N ASP A 93 6.42 -4.29 5.07
CA ASP A 93 5.62 -5.51 4.84
C ASP A 93 5.73 -6.02 3.40
N LEU A 94 5.66 -5.13 2.40
CA LEU A 94 5.78 -5.50 0.99
C LEU A 94 7.17 -6.04 0.65
N ILE A 95 8.23 -5.43 1.19
CA ILE A 95 9.60 -5.92 1.07
C ILE A 95 9.69 -7.34 1.65
N SER A 96 9.15 -7.54 2.85
CA SER A 96 9.15 -8.84 3.54
C SER A 96 8.36 -9.91 2.78
N LEU A 97 7.37 -9.52 1.99
CA LEU A 97 6.62 -10.40 1.09
C LEU A 97 7.33 -10.67 -0.24
N GLY A 98 8.52 -10.09 -0.45
CA GLY A 98 9.33 -10.31 -1.64
C GLY A 98 8.94 -9.45 -2.84
N VAL A 99 8.25 -8.32 -2.64
CA VAL A 99 8.00 -7.36 -3.72
C VAL A 99 9.34 -6.76 -4.16
N PRO A 100 9.71 -6.86 -5.44
CA PRO A 100 11.00 -6.41 -5.95
C PRO A 100 10.98 -4.89 -6.15
N PHE A 101 11.36 -4.15 -5.11
CA PHE A 101 11.63 -2.72 -5.24
C PHE A 101 13.01 -2.50 -5.88
N ASP A 102 13.16 -1.37 -6.57
CA ASP A 102 14.45 -0.96 -7.09
C ASP A 102 15.39 -0.61 -5.95
N VAL A 103 16.60 -1.14 -6.01
CA VAL A 103 17.67 -0.90 -5.03
C VAL A 103 18.94 -0.42 -5.72
N ASP A 104 19.78 0.31 -4.98
CA ASP A 104 21.09 0.74 -5.43
C ASP A 104 22.16 -0.36 -5.27
N GLU A 105 23.42 -0.01 -5.56
CA GLU A 105 24.57 -0.91 -5.43
C GLU A 105 24.81 -1.39 -3.98
N ASN A 106 24.31 -0.65 -2.99
CA ASN A 106 24.40 -0.97 -1.56
C ASN A 106 23.19 -1.76 -1.04
N GLN A 107 22.26 -2.15 -1.93
CA GLN A 107 20.99 -2.78 -1.59
C GLN A 107 20.05 -1.86 -0.80
N GLU A 108 20.21 -0.54 -0.89
CA GLU A 108 19.29 0.44 -0.33
C GLU A 108 18.20 0.80 -1.35
N LEU A 109 16.98 1.09 -0.88
CA LEU A 109 15.85 1.46 -1.74
C LEU A 109 16.18 2.71 -2.56
N ILE A 110 15.93 2.67 -3.87
CA ILE A 110 15.99 3.85 -4.71
C ILE A 110 14.76 4.70 -4.46
N LEU A 111 14.97 5.85 -3.84
CA LEU A 111 13.92 6.81 -3.50
C LEU A 111 13.91 7.98 -4.49
N ARG A 112 12.73 8.44 -4.82
CA ARG A 112 12.53 9.63 -5.65
C ARG A 112 11.57 10.58 -4.97
N LYS A 113 11.80 11.87 -5.12
CA LYS A 113 10.82 12.87 -4.71
C LYS A 113 9.80 13.01 -5.83
N GLU A 114 8.54 12.87 -5.49
CA GLU A 114 7.44 13.09 -6.42
C GLU A 114 6.44 14.10 -5.82
N ALA A 115 6.02 15.03 -6.65
CA ALA A 115 4.93 15.97 -6.41
C ALA A 115 5.07 16.93 -5.20
N ALA A 116 6.27 17.15 -4.71
CA ALA A 116 6.52 18.16 -3.67
C ALA A 116 7.84 18.91 -3.89
#